data_2ce4ff0380df392c172d5e005cb99fcc
#
_entry.id   2ce4ff0380df392c172d5e005cb99fcc
#
_cell.length_a   1.000
_cell.length_b   1.000
_cell.length_c   1.000
_cell.angle_alpha   90.00
_cell.angle_beta   90.00
_cell.angle_gamma   90.00
#
_symmetry.space_group_name_H-M   'P 1'
#
loop_
_entity.id
_entity.type
_entity.pdbx_description
1 polymer ?
#
loop_
_entity_poly.entity_id
_entity_poly.type
_entity_poly.pdbx_seq_one_letter_code
_entity_poly.pdbx_strand_id
1 'polypeptide(L)'
;VNNSLKRFTLDGKFITRYHLPGSFVCRPVLHGDYILAACFRSTDGSWAGSGYLQILDKNMKVVSTPGGSEPIYKNGVLQKQRKEDEHKVFIHPHDVYADSDENIYVPQWASGKTYPIKLERIG
;
A
#
# COMPACT_ATOMS: atom_id res chain seq x y z
N VAL A 1 5.17 12.46 -0.65
CA VAL A 1 4.06 11.50 -0.72
C VAL A 1 3.25 11.80 -1.97
N ASN A 2 3.09 10.82 -2.82
CA ASN A 2 2.42 10.96 -4.12
C ASN A 2 1.56 9.72 -4.39
N ASN A 3 0.58 9.84 -5.26
CA ASN A 3 -0.34 8.75 -5.64
C ASN A 3 0.21 7.90 -6.80
N SER A 4 1.49 7.64 -6.80
CA SER A 4 2.12 6.81 -7.83
C SER A 4 3.43 6.21 -7.35
N LEU A 5 3.80 5.08 -7.97
CA LEU A 5 5.14 4.52 -7.93
C LEU A 5 5.85 4.84 -9.23
N LYS A 6 7.14 5.12 -9.15
CA LYS A 6 7.97 5.40 -10.33
C LYS A 6 9.04 4.32 -10.46
N ARG A 7 9.31 3.91 -11.68
CA ARG A 7 10.35 2.95 -12.01
C ARG A 7 11.50 3.63 -12.73
N PHE A 8 12.70 3.33 -12.31
CA PHE A 8 13.94 3.84 -12.89
C PHE A 8 14.88 2.69 -13.21
N THR A 9 15.83 2.92 -14.11
CA THR A 9 16.98 2.03 -14.28
C THR A 9 17.92 2.19 -13.07
N LEU A 10 18.87 1.26 -12.90
CA LEU A 10 19.85 1.35 -11.81
C LEU A 10 20.77 2.57 -11.92
N ASP A 11 20.96 3.11 -13.12
CA ASP A 11 21.72 4.35 -13.35
C ASP A 11 20.85 5.61 -13.28
N GLY A 12 19.61 5.48 -12.82
CA GLY A 12 18.74 6.63 -12.49
C GLY A 12 17.89 7.16 -13.63
N LYS A 13 17.82 6.47 -14.77
CA LYS A 13 16.94 6.90 -15.88
C LYS A 13 15.50 6.53 -15.63
N PHE A 14 14.58 7.46 -15.80
CA PHE A 14 13.15 7.22 -15.66
C PHE A 14 12.65 6.25 -16.72
N ILE A 15 11.86 5.24 -16.31
CA ILE A 15 11.23 4.27 -17.20
C ILE A 15 9.75 4.56 -17.32
N THR A 16 9.01 4.52 -16.22
CA THR A 16 7.55 4.71 -16.23
C THR A 16 7.01 5.05 -14.84
N ARG A 17 5.75 5.41 -14.82
CA ARG A 17 5.00 5.69 -13.60
C ARG A 17 3.75 4.82 -13.54
N TYR A 18 3.51 4.23 -12.38
CA TYR A 18 2.30 3.47 -12.09
C TYR A 18 1.40 4.29 -11.18
N HIS A 19 0.27 4.72 -11.71
CA HIS A 19 -0.66 5.54 -10.97
C HIS A 19 -1.48 4.68 -10.00
N LEU A 20 -1.58 5.13 -8.74
CA LEU A 20 -2.36 4.48 -7.68
C LEU A 20 -3.41 5.48 -7.18
N PRO A 21 -4.51 5.66 -7.92
CA PRO A 21 -5.47 6.70 -7.62
C PRO A 21 -6.12 6.51 -6.27
N GLY A 22 -6.24 7.57 -5.52
CA GLY A 22 -6.80 7.56 -4.17
C GLY A 22 -5.80 7.29 -3.06
N SER A 23 -4.52 6.98 -3.37
CA SER A 23 -3.52 6.51 -2.41
C SER A 23 -2.33 7.45 -2.29
N PHE A 24 -2.03 7.93 -1.09
CA PHE A 24 -0.75 8.57 -0.81
C PHE A 24 0.25 7.51 -0.37
N VAL A 25 1.06 7.05 -1.30
CA VAL A 25 1.95 5.90 -1.14
C VAL A 25 3.28 6.31 -0.51
N CYS A 26 3.73 5.52 0.45
CA CYS A 26 5.06 5.61 1.03
C CYS A 26 6.04 4.68 0.32
N ARG A 27 6.98 4.11 1.05
CA ARG A 27 8.03 3.28 0.47
C ARG A 27 7.48 1.94 -0.04
N PRO A 28 7.77 1.56 -1.30
CA PRO A 28 7.51 0.21 -1.77
C PRO A 28 8.60 -0.76 -1.29
N VAL A 29 8.20 -2.01 -1.02
CA VAL A 29 9.10 -3.08 -0.58
C VAL A 29 8.88 -4.30 -1.46
N LEU A 30 9.96 -4.86 -1.97
CA LEU A 30 9.90 -6.09 -2.77
C LEU A 30 9.82 -7.31 -1.85
N HIS A 31 8.93 -8.25 -2.18
CA HIS A 31 8.81 -9.52 -1.49
C HIS A 31 8.45 -10.61 -2.51
N GLY A 32 9.43 -11.39 -2.94
CA GLY A 32 9.24 -12.34 -4.02
C GLY A 32 8.79 -11.64 -5.30
N ASP A 33 7.71 -12.13 -5.89
CA ASP A 33 7.09 -11.54 -7.08
C ASP A 33 6.14 -10.38 -6.78
N TYR A 34 6.03 -9.99 -5.50
CA TYR A 34 5.11 -8.96 -5.06
C TYR A 34 5.82 -7.67 -4.65
N ILE A 35 5.10 -6.58 -4.74
CA ILE A 35 5.48 -5.29 -4.19
C ILE A 35 4.46 -4.92 -3.14
N LEU A 36 4.94 -4.67 -1.92
CA LEU A 36 4.11 -4.20 -0.82
C LEU A 36 4.30 -2.70 -0.69
N ALA A 37 3.21 -1.95 -0.59
CA ALA A 37 3.29 -0.51 -0.41
C ALA A 37 2.33 -0.06 0.69
N ALA A 38 2.86 0.69 1.65
CA ALA A 38 2.04 1.34 2.65
C ALA A 38 1.41 2.59 2.03
N CYS A 39 0.11 2.70 2.13
CA CYS A 39 -0.62 3.92 1.82
C CYS A 39 -0.84 4.71 3.10
N PHE A 40 -0.16 5.84 3.21
CA PHE A 40 -0.19 6.68 4.39
C PHE A 40 -1.59 7.18 4.72
N ARG A 41 -2.32 7.61 3.71
CA ARG A 41 -3.74 7.97 3.80
C ARG A 41 -4.39 7.92 2.43
N SER A 42 -5.70 7.81 2.39
CA SER A 42 -6.45 8.00 1.15
C SER A 42 -6.59 9.49 0.82
N THR A 43 -6.67 9.79 -0.47
CA THR A 43 -6.80 11.19 -0.93
C THR A 43 -8.14 11.83 -0.53
N ASP A 44 -9.17 11.00 -0.34
CA ASP A 44 -10.50 11.44 0.11
C ASP A 44 -10.69 11.36 1.63
N GLY A 45 -9.73 10.76 2.32
CA GLY A 45 -9.84 10.52 3.74
C GLY A 45 -9.42 11.72 4.57
N SER A 46 -9.89 11.76 5.81
CA SER A 46 -9.37 12.68 6.80
C SER A 46 -7.87 12.39 7.03
N TRP A 47 -7.15 13.36 7.52
CA TRP A 47 -5.75 13.19 7.91
C TRP A 47 -5.58 12.04 8.92
N ALA A 48 -6.54 11.87 9.82
CA ALA A 48 -6.48 10.86 10.86
C ALA A 48 -7.21 9.58 10.44
N GLY A 49 -6.44 8.51 10.21
CA GLY A 49 -7.01 7.16 10.12
C GLY A 49 -7.56 6.75 8.76
N SER A 50 -6.99 7.22 7.66
CA SER A 50 -7.42 6.82 6.32
C SER A 50 -6.39 6.00 5.54
N GLY A 51 -5.42 5.38 6.24
CA GLY A 51 -4.38 4.58 5.62
C GLY A 51 -4.77 3.11 5.41
N TYR A 52 -4.06 2.45 4.51
CA TYR A 52 -4.22 1.03 4.16
C TYR A 52 -2.97 0.52 3.47
N LEU A 53 -2.95 -0.74 3.07
CA LEU A 53 -1.86 -1.32 2.30
C LEU A 53 -2.30 -1.58 0.86
N GLN A 54 -1.32 -1.64 -0.04
CA GLN A 54 -1.51 -2.13 -1.41
C GLN A 54 -0.48 -3.21 -1.70
N ILE A 55 -0.93 -4.31 -2.28
CA ILE A 55 -0.08 -5.40 -2.74
C ILE A 55 -0.21 -5.48 -4.25
N LEU A 56 0.92 -5.31 -4.95
CA LEU A 56 0.99 -5.36 -6.40
C LEU A 56 1.69 -6.65 -6.82
N ASP A 57 1.27 -7.20 -7.95
CA ASP A 57 1.93 -8.34 -8.57
C ASP A 57 3.15 -7.90 -9.42
N LYS A 58 3.82 -8.86 -10.04
CA LYS A 58 5.00 -8.59 -10.89
C LYS A 58 4.67 -7.74 -12.14
N ASN A 59 3.40 -7.65 -12.52
CA ASN A 59 2.93 -6.80 -13.62
C ASN A 59 2.49 -5.42 -13.13
N MET A 60 2.79 -5.09 -11.88
CA MET A 60 2.44 -3.83 -11.22
C MET A 60 0.92 -3.59 -11.10
N LYS A 61 0.13 -4.66 -11.11
CA LYS A 61 -1.30 -4.60 -10.80
C LYS A 61 -1.53 -4.74 -9.32
N VAL A 62 -2.37 -3.89 -8.76
CA VAL A 62 -2.86 -4.05 -7.38
C VAL A 62 -3.76 -5.27 -7.34
N VAL A 63 -3.39 -6.26 -6.54
CA VAL A 63 -4.12 -7.53 -6.41
C VAL A 63 -4.78 -7.69 -5.04
N SER A 64 -4.35 -6.92 -4.06
CA SER A 64 -4.93 -6.94 -2.72
C SER A 64 -4.72 -5.58 -2.05
N THR A 65 -5.70 -5.19 -1.24
CA THR A 65 -5.65 -3.91 -0.52
C THR A 65 -6.11 -4.10 0.92
N PRO A 66 -5.26 -4.67 1.79
CA PRO A 66 -5.61 -4.83 3.21
C PRO A 66 -5.99 -3.50 3.85
N GLY A 67 -7.17 -3.42 4.45
CA GLY A 67 -7.71 -2.21 5.07
C GLY A 67 -8.28 -1.19 4.11
N GLY A 68 -8.22 -1.43 2.81
CA GLY A 68 -8.74 -0.54 1.78
C GLY A 68 -9.81 -1.17 0.90
N SER A 69 -10.32 -0.40 -0.02
CA SER A 69 -11.32 -0.85 -0.99
C SER A 69 -10.73 -1.88 -1.96
N GLU A 70 -11.58 -2.78 -2.45
CA GLU A 70 -11.19 -3.75 -3.46
C GLU A 70 -10.55 -3.06 -4.68
N PRO A 71 -9.45 -3.63 -5.22
CA PRO A 71 -8.86 -3.09 -6.44
C PRO A 71 -9.76 -3.41 -7.64
N ILE A 72 -10.33 -2.38 -8.24
CA ILE A 72 -11.20 -2.50 -9.40
C ILE A 72 -10.49 -1.91 -10.61
N TYR A 73 -10.41 -2.68 -11.70
CA TYR A 73 -9.86 -2.24 -12.97
C TYR A 73 -10.98 -2.13 -14.01
N LYS A 74 -11.02 -1.03 -14.73
CA LYS A 74 -11.94 -0.81 -15.86
C LYS A 74 -11.10 -0.45 -17.09
N ASN A 75 -11.22 -1.23 -18.16
CA ASN A 75 -10.41 -1.06 -19.37
C ASN A 75 -8.90 -0.99 -19.06
N GLY A 76 -8.42 -1.81 -18.13
CA GLY A 76 -7.02 -1.84 -17.73
C GLY A 76 -6.59 -0.71 -16.79
N VAL A 77 -7.50 0.15 -16.35
CA VAL A 77 -7.20 1.30 -15.49
C VAL A 77 -7.71 1.05 -14.08
N LEU A 78 -6.80 1.16 -13.10
CA LEU A 78 -7.16 1.06 -11.69
C LEU A 78 -8.08 2.23 -11.30
N GLN A 79 -9.22 1.87 -10.71
CA GLN A 79 -10.16 2.86 -10.21
C GLN A 79 -9.71 3.38 -8.84
N LYS A 80 -10.19 4.56 -8.48
CA LYS A 80 -9.83 5.23 -7.23
C LYS A 80 -10.10 4.36 -6.03
N GLN A 81 -9.09 4.16 -5.20
CA GLN A 81 -9.18 3.40 -3.97
C GLN A 81 -9.29 4.33 -2.76
N ARG A 82 -9.79 3.79 -1.67
CA ARG A 82 -9.95 4.49 -0.39
C ARG A 82 -9.83 3.49 0.75
N LYS A 83 -9.70 4.01 1.96
CA LYS A 83 -9.82 3.17 3.15
C LYS A 83 -11.21 2.55 3.23
N GLU A 84 -11.26 1.25 3.46
CA GLU A 84 -12.47 0.48 3.83
C GLU A 84 -12.08 -0.52 4.91
N ASP A 85 -11.99 -0.07 6.14
CA ASP A 85 -11.56 -0.88 7.26
C ASP A 85 -12.50 -0.63 8.44
N GLU A 86 -13.51 -1.47 8.57
CA GLU A 86 -14.49 -1.42 9.67
C GLU A 86 -13.83 -1.62 11.03
N HIS A 87 -12.74 -2.38 11.07
CA HIS A 87 -12.01 -2.68 12.30
C HIS A 87 -10.95 -1.64 12.65
N LYS A 88 -10.74 -0.66 11.79
CA LYS A 88 -9.76 0.43 11.98
C LYS A 88 -8.37 -0.08 12.32
N VAL A 89 -7.92 -1.12 11.61
CA VAL A 89 -6.63 -1.78 11.82
C VAL A 89 -5.49 -0.78 11.61
N PHE A 90 -5.58 0.04 10.56
CA PHE A 90 -4.55 1.03 10.24
C PHE A 90 -5.00 2.45 10.49
N ILE A 91 -4.06 3.27 10.95
CA ILE A 91 -4.21 4.72 11.07
C ILE A 91 -3.38 5.38 9.96
N HIS A 92 -2.05 5.36 10.08
CA HIS A 92 -1.12 5.90 9.10
C HIS A 92 0.01 4.89 8.81
N PRO A 93 -0.22 3.84 8.01
CA PRO A 93 0.85 2.95 7.59
C PRO A 93 1.95 3.75 6.90
N HIS A 94 3.18 3.62 7.36
CA HIS A 94 4.30 4.40 6.84
C HIS A 94 5.35 3.53 6.15
N ASP A 95 5.45 2.28 6.55
CA ASP A 95 6.34 1.30 5.97
C ASP A 95 5.69 -0.07 6.05
N VAL A 96 6.32 -1.05 5.43
CA VAL A 96 5.83 -2.42 5.40
C VAL A 96 7.01 -3.38 5.25
N TYR A 97 6.92 -4.54 5.89
CA TYR A 97 7.89 -5.62 5.79
C TYR A 97 7.16 -6.95 5.78
N ALA A 98 7.63 -7.89 4.99
CA ALA A 98 7.13 -9.26 5.01
C ALA A 98 8.25 -10.23 5.41
N ASP A 99 7.94 -11.20 6.27
CA ASP A 99 8.90 -12.23 6.66
C ASP A 99 8.80 -13.47 5.74
N SER A 100 9.64 -14.47 6.01
CA SER A 100 9.66 -15.72 5.23
C SER A 100 8.40 -16.57 5.36
N ASP A 101 7.61 -16.36 6.41
CA ASP A 101 6.33 -17.04 6.63
C ASP A 101 5.15 -16.28 6.02
N GLU A 102 5.43 -15.23 5.25
CA GLU A 102 4.44 -14.38 4.59
C GLU A 102 3.59 -13.55 5.58
N ASN A 103 4.09 -13.32 6.78
CA ASN A 103 3.49 -12.37 7.71
C ASN A 103 3.93 -10.96 7.35
N ILE A 104 3.02 -10.00 7.47
CA ILE A 104 3.28 -8.61 7.13
C ILE A 104 3.33 -7.77 8.39
N TYR A 105 4.36 -6.95 8.52
CA TYR A 105 4.56 -6.02 9.63
C TYR A 105 4.43 -4.59 9.12
N VAL A 106 3.62 -3.78 9.78
CA VAL A 106 3.28 -2.43 9.33
C VAL A 106 3.58 -1.42 10.43
N PRO A 107 4.75 -0.77 10.38
CA PRO A 107 5.02 0.40 11.22
C PRO A 107 4.12 1.56 10.82
N GLN A 108 3.66 2.30 11.80
CA GLN A 108 2.78 3.44 11.58
C GLN A 108 3.40 4.74 12.09
N TRP A 109 3.06 5.84 11.44
CA TRP A 109 3.47 7.19 11.82
C TRP A 109 2.30 7.96 12.42
N ALA A 110 2.57 8.77 13.45
CA ALA A 110 1.56 9.61 14.11
C ALA A 110 0.29 8.82 14.51
N SER A 111 0.48 7.64 15.08
CA SER A 111 -0.61 6.72 15.42
C SER A 111 -0.83 6.56 16.94
N GLY A 112 -0.31 7.48 17.77
CA GLY A 112 -0.55 7.47 19.20
C GLY A 112 0.23 6.39 19.97
N LYS A 113 1.49 6.16 19.61
CA LYS A 113 2.38 5.17 20.25
C LYS A 113 1.93 3.73 20.08
N THR A 114 1.34 3.40 18.95
CA THR A 114 1.00 2.01 18.62
C THR A 114 2.24 1.22 18.24
N TYR A 115 2.26 -0.07 18.61
CA TYR A 115 3.24 -1.00 18.09
C TYR A 115 2.99 -1.26 16.61
N PRO A 116 4.01 -1.74 15.84
CA PRO A 116 3.78 -2.20 14.48
C PRO A 116 2.67 -3.25 14.43
N ILE A 117 1.77 -3.12 13.48
CA ILE A 117 0.69 -4.08 13.28
C ILE A 117 1.27 -5.29 12.55
N LYS A 118 0.97 -6.49 13.05
CA LYS A 118 1.30 -7.75 12.38
C LYS A 118 0.04 -8.33 11.75
N LEU A 119 0.09 -8.60 10.45
CA LEU A 119 -0.91 -9.36 9.73
C LEU A 119 -0.39 -10.78 9.52
N GLU A 120 -1.02 -11.75 10.12
CA GLU A 120 -0.64 -13.15 9.95
C GLU A 120 -1.32 -13.72 8.71
N ARG A 121 -0.55 -14.47 7.91
CA ARG A 121 -1.11 -15.21 6.80
C ARG A 121 -1.90 -16.41 7.31
N ILE A 122 -3.12 -16.53 6.87
CA ILE A 122 -4.00 -17.69 7.14
C ILE A 122 -4.33 -18.40 5.83
N GLY A 123 -3.93 -19.64 5.72
CA GLY A 123 -4.24 -20.47 4.53
C GLY A 123 -3.27 -20.37 3.37
#